data_84fc1a6ab4083a563c87c18f61ae0a47
#
_entry.id   84fc1a6ab4083a563c87c18f61ae0a47
#
_cell.length_a   1.000
_cell.length_b   1.000
_cell.length_c   1.000
_cell.angle_alpha   90.00
_cell.angle_beta   90.00
_cell.angle_gamma   90.00
#
_symmetry.space_group_name_H-M   'P 1'
#
loop_
_entity.id
_entity.type
_entity.pdbx_description
1 polymer ?
#
loop_
_entity_poly.entity_id
_entity_poly.type
_entity_poly.pdbx_seq_one_letter_code
_entity_poly.pdbx_strand_id
1 'polypeptide(L)'
;MKEYITRKIKYKRKDKYTYEYLDMKDNHINQTIVKRLLDGLYIPPAYKDVKINLNKNEKVLAIGYDEKGRPQYIYNKRFTERNNKKKFHKMIEFGENYRKIMNSVKKDLYSEGDTKEKQIAMALMLVVDCGIRIGSEKYKNEN
;
A
#
# COMPACT_ATOMS: atom_id res chain seq x y z
N MET A 1 -13.01 -6.60 5.67
CA MET A 1 -12.99 -6.62 7.13
C MET A 1 -14.38 -7.03 7.59
N LYS A 2 -14.53 -8.20 8.20
CA LYS A 2 -15.86 -8.74 8.58
C LYS A 2 -16.33 -8.16 9.91
N GLU A 3 -15.44 -8.06 10.88
CA GLU A 3 -15.70 -7.52 12.20
C GLU A 3 -14.66 -6.46 12.54
N TYR A 4 -15.11 -5.28 12.93
CA TYR A 4 -14.24 -4.15 13.23
C TYR A 4 -14.85 -3.22 14.26
N ILE A 5 -13.98 -2.44 14.90
CA ILE A 5 -14.37 -1.27 15.67
C ILE A 5 -13.96 0.00 14.92
N THR A 6 -14.67 1.08 15.15
CA THR A 6 -14.37 2.38 14.55
C THR A 6 -13.77 3.32 15.59
N ARG A 7 -12.59 3.92 15.28
CA ARG A 7 -12.02 5.02 16.03
C ARG A 7 -12.41 6.33 15.35
N LYS A 8 -13.14 7.19 16.04
CA LYS A 8 -13.46 8.56 15.61
C LYS A 8 -12.69 9.57 16.45
N ILE A 9 -12.34 10.71 15.86
CA ILE A 9 -11.76 11.84 16.58
C ILE A 9 -12.89 12.56 17.30
N LYS A 10 -12.91 12.49 18.62
CA LYS A 10 -13.90 13.18 19.46
C LYS A 10 -13.54 14.65 19.67
N TYR A 11 -12.27 14.92 19.90
CA TYR A 11 -11.77 16.26 20.17
C TYR A 11 -10.32 16.43 19.70
N LYS A 12 -10.00 17.61 19.13
CA LYS A 12 -8.65 17.99 18.71
C LYS A 12 -8.29 19.32 19.36
N ARG A 13 -7.19 19.37 20.13
CA ARG A 13 -6.63 20.61 20.67
C ARG A 13 -5.13 20.66 20.35
N LYS A 14 -4.72 21.60 19.47
CA LYS A 14 -3.37 21.63 18.91
C LYS A 14 -2.99 20.24 18.37
N ASP A 15 -1.93 19.61 18.89
CA ASP A 15 -1.44 18.29 18.46
C ASP A 15 -1.97 17.13 19.30
N LYS A 16 -2.91 17.40 20.22
CA LYS A 16 -3.53 16.36 21.06
C LYS A 16 -4.88 15.96 20.50
N TYR A 17 -5.05 14.67 20.31
CA TYR A 17 -6.30 14.05 19.84
C TYR A 17 -6.91 13.20 20.93
N THR A 18 -8.21 13.33 21.12
CA THR A 18 -9.01 12.42 21.95
C THR A 18 -9.89 11.61 21.02
N TYR A 19 -9.99 10.31 21.31
CA TYR A 19 -10.72 9.38 20.45
C TYR A 19 -11.87 8.74 21.20
N GLU A 20 -12.90 8.40 20.45
CA GLU A 20 -13.93 7.46 20.87
C GLU A 20 -13.84 6.20 20.00
N TYR A 21 -14.24 5.07 20.57
CA TYR A 21 -14.22 3.77 19.93
C TYR A 21 -15.61 3.17 19.98
N LEU A 22 -16.13 2.82 18.82
CA LEU A 22 -17.49 2.36 18.61
C LEU A 22 -17.46 0.97 17.98
N ASP A 23 -18.43 0.13 18.37
CA ASP A 23 -18.67 -1.14 17.69
C ASP A 23 -19.43 -0.95 16.37
N MET A 24 -19.77 -2.04 15.68
CA MET A 24 -20.52 -2.00 14.42
C MET A 24 -21.96 -1.52 14.58
N LYS A 25 -22.45 -1.35 15.80
CA LYS A 25 -23.79 -0.85 16.16
C LYS A 25 -23.72 0.55 16.76
N ASP A 26 -22.57 1.24 16.61
CA ASP A 26 -22.27 2.55 17.19
C ASP A 26 -22.33 2.62 18.74
N ASN A 27 -22.20 1.50 19.45
CA ASN A 27 -22.07 1.50 20.90
C ASN A 27 -20.63 1.74 21.33
N HIS A 28 -20.43 2.50 22.42
CA HIS A 28 -19.11 2.73 22.99
C HIS A 28 -18.48 1.44 23.54
N ILE A 29 -17.20 1.25 23.23
CA ILE A 29 -16.42 0.09 23.63
C ILE A 29 -15.61 0.41 24.88
N ASN A 30 -15.52 -0.57 25.79
CA ASN A 30 -14.70 -0.48 26.98
C ASN A 30 -13.23 -0.25 26.65
N GLN A 31 -12.60 0.69 27.35
CA GLN A 31 -11.19 1.07 27.13
C GLN A 31 -10.22 -0.10 27.33
N THR A 32 -10.53 -1.08 28.18
CA THR A 32 -9.70 -2.27 28.37
C THR A 32 -9.63 -3.11 27.09
N ILE A 33 -10.77 -3.28 26.40
CA ILE A 33 -10.84 -3.98 25.11
C ILE A 33 -10.06 -3.21 24.05
N VAL A 34 -10.24 -1.89 24.00
CA VAL A 34 -9.54 -1.01 23.08
C VAL A 34 -8.03 -1.11 23.26
N LYS A 35 -7.52 -1.01 24.49
CA LYS A 35 -6.08 -1.14 24.79
C LYS A 35 -5.52 -2.46 24.29
N ARG A 36 -6.24 -3.56 24.51
CA ARG A 36 -5.83 -4.90 24.05
C ARG A 36 -5.82 -5.03 22.53
N LEU A 37 -6.74 -4.39 21.83
CA LEU A 37 -6.78 -4.38 20.36
C LEU A 37 -5.66 -3.51 19.75
N LEU A 38 -5.35 -2.38 20.38
CA LEU A 38 -4.30 -1.46 19.94
C LEU A 38 -2.89 -1.91 20.32
N ASP A 39 -2.76 -2.91 21.18
CA ASP A 39 -1.45 -3.42 21.58
C ASP A 39 -0.63 -3.89 20.39
N GLY A 40 0.55 -3.26 20.20
CA GLY A 40 1.42 -3.48 19.06
C GLY A 40 0.93 -2.89 17.71
N LEU A 41 -0.18 -2.09 17.73
CA LEU A 41 -0.73 -1.47 16.53
C LEU A 41 -0.57 0.06 16.61
N TYR A 42 0.34 0.62 15.81
CA TYR A 42 0.46 2.06 15.67
C TYR A 42 -0.51 2.60 14.60
N ILE A 43 -1.36 3.53 15.00
CA ILE A 43 -2.28 4.23 14.10
C ILE A 43 -2.00 5.72 14.19
N PRO A 44 -1.57 6.39 13.09
CA PRO A 44 -1.31 7.82 13.11
C PRO A 44 -2.47 8.62 13.69
N PRO A 45 -2.17 9.60 14.56
CA PRO A 45 -3.21 10.40 15.24
C PRO A 45 -4.16 11.12 14.29
N ALA A 46 -3.65 11.66 13.20
CA ALA A 46 -4.43 12.44 12.23
C ALA A 46 -5.39 11.62 11.37
N TYR A 47 -5.31 10.28 11.39
CA TYR A 47 -6.21 9.46 10.58
C TYR A 47 -7.64 9.52 11.10
N LYS A 48 -8.57 9.77 10.16
CA LYS A 48 -10.02 9.85 10.42
C LYS A 48 -10.69 8.51 10.16
N ASP A 49 -11.84 8.28 10.81
CA ASP A 49 -12.75 7.15 10.59
C ASP A 49 -12.02 5.79 10.49
N VAL A 50 -11.12 5.56 11.45
CA VAL A 50 -10.27 4.37 11.43
C VAL A 50 -11.06 3.14 11.82
N LYS A 51 -11.19 2.18 10.90
CA LYS A 51 -11.73 0.85 11.14
C LYS A 51 -10.61 -0.09 11.57
N ILE A 52 -10.72 -0.68 12.75
CA ILE A 52 -9.72 -1.57 13.36
C ILE A 52 -10.30 -2.99 13.39
N ASN A 53 -9.58 -3.91 12.78
CA ASN A 53 -10.00 -5.31 12.71
C ASN A 53 -9.93 -5.97 14.10
N LEU A 54 -10.97 -6.69 14.48
CA LEU A 54 -10.99 -7.47 15.73
C LEU A 54 -10.07 -8.69 15.67
N ASN A 55 -9.83 -9.23 14.47
CA ASN A 55 -8.93 -10.35 14.27
C ASN A 55 -7.51 -9.88 13.94
N LYS A 56 -6.58 -10.00 14.89
CA LYS A 56 -5.17 -9.65 14.75
C LYS A 56 -4.39 -10.54 13.76
N ASN A 57 -4.94 -11.66 13.34
CA ASN A 57 -4.29 -12.57 12.38
C ASN A 57 -4.60 -12.20 10.92
N GLU A 58 -5.50 -11.27 10.70
CA GLU A 58 -5.85 -10.82 9.36
C GLU A 58 -4.71 -10.01 8.71
N LYS A 59 -4.73 -9.99 7.38
CA LYS A 59 -3.77 -9.27 6.55
C LYS A 59 -3.79 -7.76 6.83
N VAL A 60 -4.99 -7.18 6.91
CA VAL A 60 -5.22 -5.75 7.18
C VAL A 60 -5.71 -5.60 8.60
N LEU A 61 -4.96 -4.92 9.44
CA LEU A 61 -5.29 -4.68 10.84
C LEU A 61 -6.12 -3.41 11.04
N ALA A 62 -5.87 -2.38 10.24
CA ALA A 62 -6.69 -1.18 10.26
C ALA A 62 -6.72 -0.49 8.90
N ILE A 63 -7.76 0.29 8.68
CA ILE A 63 -7.93 1.18 7.53
C ILE A 63 -8.38 2.53 8.09
N GLY A 64 -7.66 3.59 7.75
CA GLY A 64 -8.03 4.96 8.11
C GLY A 64 -7.88 5.89 6.91
N TYR A 65 -8.32 7.13 7.07
CA TYR A 65 -8.22 8.13 6.01
C TYR A 65 -7.29 9.26 6.44
N ASP A 66 -6.37 9.66 5.57
CA ASP A 66 -5.49 10.80 5.80
C ASP A 66 -6.23 12.14 5.62
N GLU A 67 -5.54 13.26 5.78
CA GLU A 67 -6.11 14.60 5.65
C GLU A 67 -6.67 14.89 4.25
N LYS A 68 -6.12 14.21 3.22
CA LYS A 68 -6.59 14.32 1.82
C LYS A 68 -7.71 13.32 1.49
N GLY A 69 -8.24 12.60 2.48
CA GLY A 69 -9.31 11.61 2.29
C GLY A 69 -8.85 10.31 1.62
N ARG A 70 -7.54 10.06 1.50
CA ARG A 70 -7.02 8.85 0.88
C ARG A 70 -6.98 7.70 1.88
N PRO A 71 -7.43 6.49 1.51
CA PRO A 71 -7.41 5.34 2.40
C PRO A 71 -5.97 4.88 2.67
N GLN A 72 -5.65 4.73 3.95
CA GLN A 72 -4.37 4.25 4.45
C GLN A 72 -4.55 2.91 5.15
N TYR A 73 -3.81 1.90 4.71
CA TYR A 73 -3.91 0.53 5.19
C TYR A 73 -2.78 0.21 6.15
N ILE A 74 -3.11 -0.32 7.31
CA ILE A 74 -2.14 -0.84 8.28
C ILE A 74 -2.16 -2.35 8.21
N TYR A 75 -1.04 -2.92 7.78
CA TYR A 75 -0.90 -4.36 7.57
C TYR A 75 -0.30 -5.07 8.78
N ASN A 76 -0.65 -6.33 8.91
CA ASN A 76 -0.01 -7.23 9.85
C ASN A 76 1.49 -7.37 9.53
N LYS A 77 2.35 -7.25 10.55
CA LYS A 77 3.82 -7.32 10.42
C LYS A 77 4.27 -8.61 9.72
N ARG A 78 3.72 -9.76 10.12
CA ARG A 78 4.03 -11.06 9.49
C ARG A 78 3.71 -11.07 7.99
N PHE A 79 2.59 -10.44 7.61
CA PHE A 79 2.21 -10.33 6.21
C PHE A 79 3.20 -9.44 5.44
N THR A 80 3.58 -8.29 6.00
CA THR A 80 4.55 -7.36 5.40
C THR A 80 5.92 -8.02 5.25
N GLU A 81 6.42 -8.69 6.28
CA GLU A 81 7.70 -9.41 6.24
C GLU A 81 7.71 -10.49 5.17
N ARG A 82 6.64 -11.30 5.08
CA ARG A 82 6.52 -12.34 4.05
C ARG A 82 6.51 -11.74 2.64
N ASN A 83 5.81 -10.64 2.43
CA ASN A 83 5.76 -9.98 1.13
C ASN A 83 7.10 -9.35 0.77
N ASN A 84 7.80 -8.75 1.74
CA ASN A 84 9.13 -8.20 1.54
C ASN A 84 10.11 -9.31 1.11
N LYS A 85 10.12 -10.45 1.80
CA LYS A 85 10.94 -11.60 1.40
C LYS A 85 10.65 -12.03 -0.04
N LYS A 86 9.37 -12.16 -0.43
CA LYS A 86 8.99 -12.50 -1.79
C LYS A 86 9.43 -11.44 -2.81
N LYS A 87 9.30 -10.15 -2.46
CA LYS A 87 9.74 -9.05 -3.31
C LYS A 87 11.26 -9.11 -3.54
N PHE A 88 12.05 -9.27 -2.48
CA PHE A 88 13.50 -9.36 -2.59
C PHE A 88 13.93 -10.59 -3.42
N HIS A 89 13.29 -11.74 -3.21
CA HIS A 89 13.58 -12.92 -4.03
C HIS A 89 13.33 -12.69 -5.52
N LYS A 90 12.18 -12.07 -5.86
CA LYS A 90 11.90 -11.68 -7.26
C LYS A 90 12.88 -10.65 -7.81
N MET A 91 13.40 -9.74 -6.98
CA MET A 91 14.41 -8.77 -7.41
C MET A 91 15.74 -9.45 -7.74
N ILE A 92 16.15 -10.47 -6.95
CA ILE A 92 17.36 -11.26 -7.22
C ILE A 92 17.15 -12.01 -8.54
N GLU A 93 16.06 -12.75 -8.69
CA GLU A 93 15.71 -13.48 -9.92
C GLU A 93 15.70 -12.56 -11.16
N PHE A 94 15.13 -11.37 -11.02
CA PHE A 94 15.17 -10.37 -12.08
C PHE A 94 16.60 -9.93 -12.42
N GLY A 95 17.43 -9.67 -11.38
CA GLY A 95 18.83 -9.28 -11.57
C GLY A 95 19.66 -10.35 -12.30
N GLU A 96 19.48 -11.62 -11.94
CA GLU A 96 20.14 -12.76 -12.60
C GLU A 96 19.75 -12.88 -14.08
N ASN A 97 18.52 -12.56 -14.42
CA ASN A 97 18.01 -12.62 -15.79
C ASN A 97 18.11 -11.30 -16.56
N TYR A 98 18.51 -10.21 -15.91
CA TYR A 98 18.52 -8.86 -16.48
C TYR A 98 19.24 -8.79 -17.84
N ARG A 99 20.44 -9.39 -17.94
CA ARG A 99 21.21 -9.40 -19.20
C ARG A 99 20.46 -10.10 -20.32
N LYS A 100 19.80 -11.22 -20.05
CA LYS A 100 19.02 -11.96 -21.06
C LYS A 100 17.81 -11.13 -21.51
N ILE A 101 17.10 -10.51 -20.57
CA ILE A 101 15.97 -9.62 -20.86
C ILE A 101 16.42 -8.47 -21.75
N MET A 102 17.50 -7.78 -21.40
CA MET A 102 17.99 -6.63 -22.14
C MET A 102 18.52 -7.01 -23.54
N ASN A 103 19.11 -8.19 -23.70
CA ASN A 103 19.51 -8.68 -25.02
C ASN A 103 18.30 -8.93 -25.92
N SER A 104 17.21 -9.50 -25.36
CA SER A 104 15.96 -9.67 -26.13
C SER A 104 15.34 -8.31 -26.50
N VAL A 105 15.25 -7.39 -25.55
CA VAL A 105 14.73 -6.05 -25.82
C VAL A 105 15.54 -5.32 -26.91
N LYS A 106 16.88 -5.40 -26.88
CA LYS A 106 17.72 -4.81 -27.91
C LYS A 106 17.53 -5.45 -29.26
N LYS A 107 17.40 -6.79 -29.31
CA LYS A 107 17.10 -7.52 -30.54
C LYS A 107 15.82 -7.01 -31.20
N ASP A 108 14.75 -6.87 -30.41
CA ASP A 108 13.45 -6.41 -30.91
C ASP A 108 13.51 -4.91 -31.31
N LEU A 109 14.26 -4.10 -30.57
CA LEU A 109 14.46 -2.68 -30.87
C LEU A 109 15.10 -2.44 -32.24
N TYR A 110 16.08 -3.26 -32.59
CA TYR A 110 16.82 -3.15 -33.88
C TYR A 110 16.24 -4.05 -34.98
N SER A 111 15.08 -4.67 -34.76
CA SER A 111 14.41 -5.45 -35.79
C SER A 111 13.89 -4.55 -36.94
N GLU A 112 13.74 -5.11 -38.12
CA GLU A 112 13.12 -4.44 -39.25
C GLU A 112 11.63 -4.27 -39.07
N GLY A 113 11.06 -3.22 -39.68
CA GLY A 113 9.62 -2.93 -39.65
C GLY A 113 9.16 -2.27 -38.33
N ASP A 114 7.89 -1.84 -38.33
CA ASP A 114 7.21 -1.26 -37.17
C ASP A 114 6.29 -2.33 -36.54
N THR A 115 6.89 -3.21 -35.76
CA THR A 115 6.18 -4.30 -35.08
C THR A 115 5.77 -3.88 -33.65
N LYS A 116 4.79 -4.54 -33.08
CA LYS A 116 4.37 -4.35 -31.71
C LYS A 116 5.52 -4.62 -30.71
N GLU A 117 6.33 -5.64 -30.99
CA GLU A 117 7.50 -6.02 -30.21
C GLU A 117 8.53 -4.90 -30.19
N LYS A 118 8.78 -4.27 -31.34
CA LYS A 118 9.67 -3.10 -31.44
C LYS A 118 9.16 -1.91 -30.66
N GLN A 119 7.87 -1.60 -30.73
CA GLN A 119 7.25 -0.52 -29.96
C GLN A 119 7.36 -0.76 -28.43
N ILE A 120 7.13 -2.01 -27.99
CA ILE A 120 7.32 -2.40 -26.59
C ILE A 120 8.80 -2.27 -26.20
N ALA A 121 9.73 -2.70 -27.04
CA ALA A 121 11.16 -2.59 -26.78
C ALA A 121 11.61 -1.13 -26.65
N MET A 122 11.11 -0.23 -27.50
CA MET A 122 11.36 1.21 -27.40
C MET A 122 10.87 1.78 -26.06
N ALA A 123 9.64 1.45 -25.65
CA ALA A 123 9.09 1.88 -24.38
C ALA A 123 9.88 1.36 -23.18
N LEU A 124 10.31 0.09 -23.23
CA LEU A 124 11.14 -0.51 -22.18
C LEU A 124 12.52 0.15 -22.08
N MET A 125 13.15 0.46 -23.22
CA MET A 125 14.43 1.17 -23.23
C MET A 125 14.32 2.56 -22.61
N LEU A 126 13.28 3.32 -22.94
CA LEU A 126 13.02 4.62 -22.31
C LEU A 126 12.87 4.52 -20.80
N VAL A 127 12.14 3.50 -20.32
CA VAL A 127 11.98 3.25 -18.86
C VAL A 127 13.32 2.95 -18.20
N VAL A 128 14.16 2.12 -18.85
CA VAL A 128 15.44 1.67 -18.27
C VAL A 128 16.49 2.79 -18.32
N ASP A 129 16.66 3.44 -19.47
CA ASP A 129 17.73 4.41 -19.70
C ASP A 129 17.44 5.76 -19.03
N CYS A 130 16.17 6.18 -19.02
CA CYS A 130 15.75 7.47 -18.44
C CYS A 130 15.24 7.35 -17.00
N GLY A 131 15.08 6.14 -16.46
CA GLY A 131 14.51 5.93 -15.13
C GLY A 131 13.04 6.39 -15.01
N ILE A 132 12.31 6.43 -16.14
CA ILE A 132 10.94 6.91 -16.18
C ILE A 132 10.02 5.92 -15.46
N ARG A 133 9.20 6.43 -14.55
CA ARG A 133 8.14 5.65 -13.93
C ARG A 133 6.85 5.77 -14.74
N ILE A 134 6.32 4.65 -15.18
CA ILE A 134 5.02 4.64 -15.86
C ILE A 134 3.95 5.07 -14.86
N GLY A 135 3.24 6.16 -15.17
CA GLY A 135 2.08 6.62 -14.41
C GLY A 135 0.87 5.71 -14.62
N SER A 136 -0.07 5.74 -13.69
CA SER A 136 -1.38 5.13 -13.89
C SER A 136 -2.42 6.21 -14.21
N GLU A 137 -3.48 5.86 -14.90
CA GLU A 137 -4.59 6.78 -15.21
C GLU A 137 -5.16 7.49 -13.97
N LYS A 138 -5.04 6.84 -12.81
CA LYS A 138 -5.46 7.40 -11.53
C LYS A 138 -4.78 8.73 -11.19
N TYR A 139 -3.55 8.95 -11.66
CA TYR A 139 -2.78 10.18 -11.41
C TYR A 139 -2.87 11.21 -12.55
N LYS A 140 -3.61 10.90 -13.62
CA LYS A 140 -3.77 11.78 -14.78
C LYS A 140 -4.50 13.09 -14.44
N ASN A 141 -5.34 13.07 -13.41
CA ASN A 141 -6.16 14.20 -12.96
C ASN A 141 -5.61 14.91 -11.71
N GLU A 142 -4.43 14.55 -11.23
CA GLU A 142 -3.81 15.14 -10.02
C GLU A 142 -2.71 16.18 -10.37
N ASN A 143 -2.49 16.48 -11.66
CA ASN A 143 -1.56 17.52 -12.15
C ASN A 143 -2.31 18.63 -12.85
#